data_4cc1eeaaee98511827cae3b127813f7a
#
_entry.id   4cc1eeaaee98511827cae3b127813f7a
#
_cell.length_a   1.000
_cell.length_b   1.000
_cell.length_c   1.000
_cell.angle_alpha   90.00
_cell.angle_beta   90.00
_cell.angle_gamma   90.00
#
_symmetry.space_group_name_H-M   'P 1'
#
loop_
_entity.id
_entity.type
_entity.pdbx_description
1 polymer ?
#
loop_
_entity_poly.entity_id
_entity_poly.type
_entity_poly.pdbx_seq_one_letter_code
_entity_poly.pdbx_strand_id
1 'polypeptide(L)'
;MIRKTFNYYFKTYLILLSLLAVYYLLQKYNNLVEWTISEWLINYQGGFTRRGFIGEIIYQISNIISLSIREIILLFQISACFFYYYLIFNFFKKIKMNFIFIFAIFSPLFLVYPVAEVEVLARKEIFLFISFILIANIFSLKKNTNIHYFYFSSILTFCILIWEGIIFYIPYFIFIILIKNKFNYNKKFIIRIILSLIPFCLVLYFIINIRLTSQDIVTMCNSVNECYGAMTYLNNDLHSNIGEVTSQFKIIYLIRYMLIFVVGFTALIIIINYSHLITKNKNQNKKLLFLFVLALIPSLFFYVIAQDWGRWINISYTLSLLTYFYCLKNNFIIFQNPKIKNKSLRNKNVLIILFIIFCFGWNQKTLMKDDVGSLPIYRKIYSVIKNTI
;
A
#
# COMPACT_ATOMS: atom_id res chain seq x y z
N MET A 1 -1.80 -2.34 31.23
CA MET A 1 -2.34 -3.66 30.84
C MET A 1 -2.76 -3.71 29.36
N ILE A 2 -3.65 -2.86 28.89
CA ILE A 2 -4.20 -2.83 27.50
C ILE A 2 -3.12 -2.87 26.40
N ARG A 3 -2.01 -2.13 26.53
CA ARG A 3 -0.94 -2.08 25.51
C ARG A 3 -0.18 -3.42 25.37
N LYS A 4 0.14 -4.10 26.49
CA LYS A 4 0.84 -5.41 26.43
C LYS A 4 -0.04 -6.45 25.77
N THR A 5 -1.32 -6.46 26.13
CA THR A 5 -2.33 -7.36 25.56
C THR A 5 -2.54 -7.11 24.07
N PHE A 6 -2.68 -5.86 23.65
CA PHE A 6 -2.79 -5.51 22.22
C PHE A 6 -1.54 -5.96 21.45
N ASN A 7 -0.34 -5.64 21.93
CA ASN A 7 0.90 -6.02 21.23
C ASN A 7 1.04 -7.53 21.07
N TYR A 8 0.59 -8.32 22.05
CA TYR A 8 0.58 -9.77 21.96
C TYR A 8 -0.35 -10.27 20.85
N TYR A 9 -1.63 -9.89 20.89
CA TYR A 9 -2.60 -10.29 19.86
C TYR A 9 -2.26 -9.75 18.47
N PHE A 10 -1.74 -8.53 18.39
CA PHE A 10 -1.32 -7.95 17.11
C PHE A 10 -0.11 -8.69 16.53
N LYS A 11 0.86 -9.08 17.36
CA LYS A 11 1.97 -9.94 16.93
C LYS A 11 1.47 -11.28 16.41
N THR A 12 0.58 -11.95 17.14
CA THR A 12 -0.02 -13.23 16.72
C THR A 12 -0.75 -13.08 15.39
N TYR A 13 -1.55 -12.00 15.23
CA TYR A 13 -2.23 -11.69 13.97
C TYR A 13 -1.26 -11.53 12.79
N LEU A 14 -0.16 -10.79 12.97
CA LEU A 14 0.85 -10.61 11.93
C LEU A 14 1.58 -11.92 11.59
N ILE A 15 1.84 -12.78 12.59
CA ILE A 15 2.40 -14.12 12.35
C ILE A 15 1.43 -14.96 11.51
N LEU A 16 0.14 -14.97 11.85
CA LEU A 16 -0.88 -15.69 11.07
C LEU A 16 -0.97 -15.17 9.63
N LEU A 17 -0.96 -13.84 9.44
CA LEU A 17 -0.94 -13.25 8.09
C LEU A 17 0.34 -13.63 7.33
N SER A 18 1.49 -13.68 8.01
CA SER A 18 2.75 -14.09 7.38
C SER A 18 2.72 -15.55 6.93
N LEU A 19 2.18 -16.45 7.75
CA LEU A 19 2.02 -17.86 7.39
C LEU A 19 1.05 -18.04 6.21
N LEU A 20 -0.07 -17.33 6.23
CA LEU A 20 -1.02 -17.33 5.10
C LEU A 20 -0.40 -16.74 3.83
N ALA A 21 0.39 -15.67 3.94
CA ALA A 21 1.11 -15.10 2.82
C ALA A 21 2.08 -16.10 2.20
N VAL A 22 2.89 -16.79 3.01
CA VAL A 22 3.81 -17.83 2.53
C VAL A 22 3.03 -18.96 1.85
N TYR A 23 1.96 -19.44 2.45
CA TYR A 23 1.13 -20.49 1.87
C TYR A 23 0.58 -20.11 0.49
N TYR A 24 0.02 -18.91 0.35
CA TYR A 24 -0.51 -18.44 -0.94
C TYR A 24 0.60 -18.13 -1.96
N LEU A 25 1.77 -17.67 -1.53
CA LEU A 25 2.91 -17.47 -2.44
C LEU A 25 3.43 -18.81 -2.98
N LEU A 26 3.49 -19.84 -2.15
CA LEU A 26 3.83 -21.20 -2.59
C LEU A 26 2.77 -21.76 -3.57
N GLN A 27 1.48 -21.50 -3.32
CA GLN A 27 0.43 -21.88 -4.28
C GLN A 27 0.57 -21.16 -5.61
N LYS A 28 0.93 -19.86 -5.61
CA LYS A 28 1.19 -19.09 -6.84
C LYS A 28 2.41 -19.60 -7.61
N TYR A 29 3.44 -20.02 -6.88
CA TYR A 29 4.63 -20.62 -7.50
C TYR A 29 4.27 -21.88 -8.27
N ASN A 30 3.44 -22.75 -7.68
CA ASN A 30 3.00 -24.00 -8.28
C ASN A 30 1.94 -23.81 -9.39
N ASN A 31 1.03 -22.84 -9.22
CA ASN A 31 -0.08 -22.56 -10.13
C ASN A 31 0.11 -21.13 -10.66
N LEU A 32 0.69 -20.99 -11.82
CA LEU A 32 1.04 -19.72 -12.45
C LEU A 32 -0.07 -18.65 -12.32
N VAL A 33 0.16 -17.66 -11.48
CA VAL A 33 -0.64 -16.43 -11.45
C VAL A 33 0.11 -15.37 -12.25
N GLU A 34 -0.29 -15.18 -13.47
CA GLU A 34 0.43 -14.44 -14.51
C GLU A 34 0.90 -13.05 -14.07
N TRP A 35 -0.01 -12.22 -13.55
CA TRP A 35 0.29 -10.82 -13.23
C TRP A 35 1.26 -10.61 -12.07
N THR A 36 1.20 -11.47 -11.05
CA THR A 36 2.01 -11.27 -9.85
C THR A 36 3.46 -11.69 -10.04
N ILE A 37 3.71 -12.71 -10.87
CA ILE A 37 5.07 -13.18 -11.15
C ILE A 37 5.68 -12.36 -12.27
N SER A 38 4.94 -12.12 -13.36
CA SER A 38 5.44 -11.39 -14.54
C SER A 38 5.91 -9.98 -14.21
N GLU A 39 5.29 -9.32 -13.23
CA GLU A 39 5.73 -8.00 -12.79
C GLU A 39 7.17 -8.03 -12.22
N TRP A 40 7.58 -9.11 -11.55
CA TRP A 40 8.93 -9.28 -11.01
C TRP A 40 9.96 -9.73 -12.04
N LEU A 41 9.51 -10.30 -13.16
CA LEU A 41 10.37 -10.72 -14.28
C LEU A 41 10.83 -9.55 -15.16
N ILE A 42 10.17 -8.39 -15.09
CA ILE A 42 10.55 -7.19 -15.86
C ILE A 42 11.98 -6.81 -15.47
N ASN A 43 12.92 -6.88 -16.44
CA ASN A 43 14.35 -6.63 -16.28
C ASN A 43 14.86 -5.65 -17.35
N TYR A 44 16.18 -5.41 -17.40
CA TYR A 44 16.79 -4.44 -18.32
C TYR A 44 17.50 -5.09 -19.53
N GLN A 45 17.30 -6.38 -19.78
CA GLN A 45 17.96 -7.08 -20.88
C GLN A 45 17.49 -6.60 -22.26
N GLY A 46 16.26 -6.10 -22.37
CA GLY A 46 15.76 -5.40 -23.55
C GLY A 46 15.96 -3.89 -23.54
N GLY A 47 16.66 -3.34 -22.54
CA GLY A 47 16.85 -1.91 -22.36
C GLY A 47 16.23 -1.37 -21.07
N PHE A 48 16.50 -0.10 -20.76
CA PHE A 48 15.94 0.53 -19.56
C PHE A 48 14.42 0.66 -19.67
N THR A 49 13.70 0.20 -18.64
CA THR A 49 12.24 0.25 -18.60
C THR A 49 11.71 0.53 -17.19
N ARG A 50 10.45 0.99 -17.13
CA ARG A 50 9.73 1.09 -15.86
C ARG A 50 9.67 -0.28 -15.17
N ARG A 51 9.72 -0.32 -13.84
CA ARG A 51 9.62 -1.54 -13.00
C ARG A 51 10.78 -2.53 -13.16
N GLY A 52 11.81 -2.25 -13.97
CA GLY A 52 12.86 -3.22 -14.30
C GLY A 52 13.86 -3.51 -13.19
N PHE A 53 14.05 -2.60 -12.23
CA PHE A 53 15.19 -2.63 -11.32
C PHE A 53 15.29 -3.90 -10.47
N ILE A 54 14.22 -4.32 -9.81
CA ILE A 54 14.22 -5.55 -8.99
C ILE A 54 14.34 -6.79 -9.87
N GLY A 55 13.67 -6.80 -11.04
CA GLY A 55 13.76 -7.94 -11.96
C GLY A 55 15.17 -8.10 -12.53
N GLU A 56 15.89 -7.00 -12.77
CA GLU A 56 17.30 -7.06 -13.15
C GLU A 56 18.18 -7.68 -12.06
N ILE A 57 17.98 -7.27 -10.80
CA ILE A 57 18.68 -7.87 -9.66
C ILE A 57 18.40 -9.38 -9.59
N ILE A 58 17.15 -9.78 -9.73
CA ILE A 58 16.73 -11.18 -9.71
C ILE A 58 17.37 -11.95 -10.89
N TYR A 59 17.38 -11.37 -12.09
CA TYR A 59 18.02 -11.96 -13.26
C TYR A 59 19.51 -12.18 -13.05
N GLN A 60 20.24 -11.17 -12.56
CA GLN A 60 21.67 -11.28 -12.28
C GLN A 60 21.96 -12.34 -11.19
N ILE A 61 21.14 -12.41 -10.15
CA ILE A 61 21.27 -13.44 -9.13
C ILE A 61 21.02 -14.83 -9.71
N SER A 62 20.02 -15.00 -10.59
CA SER A 62 19.74 -16.30 -11.21
C SER A 62 20.89 -16.81 -12.09
N ASN A 63 21.66 -15.90 -12.70
CA ASN A 63 22.84 -16.25 -13.49
C ASN A 63 24.05 -16.69 -12.63
N ILE A 64 24.07 -16.28 -11.33
CA ILE A 64 25.15 -16.62 -10.40
C ILE A 64 24.83 -17.90 -9.61
N ILE A 65 23.56 -18.06 -9.25
CA ILE A 65 23.11 -19.14 -8.38
C ILE A 65 22.32 -20.17 -9.22
N SER A 66 22.47 -21.47 -8.95
CA SER A 66 21.80 -22.56 -9.68
C SER A 66 20.28 -22.67 -9.39
N LEU A 67 19.65 -21.61 -8.89
CA LEU A 67 18.20 -21.54 -8.64
C LEU A 67 17.46 -21.00 -9.86
N SER A 68 16.25 -21.49 -10.09
CA SER A 68 15.38 -20.92 -11.11
C SER A 68 14.99 -19.49 -10.77
N ILE A 69 14.76 -18.66 -11.78
CA ILE A 69 14.37 -17.26 -11.59
C ILE A 69 13.07 -17.13 -10.78
N ARG A 70 12.15 -18.10 -10.92
CA ARG A 70 10.90 -18.13 -10.14
C ARG A 70 11.12 -18.43 -8.66
N GLU A 71 12.07 -19.30 -8.30
CA GLU A 71 12.45 -19.57 -6.91
C GLU A 71 13.03 -18.31 -6.26
N ILE A 72 13.86 -17.58 -6.99
CA ILE A 72 14.42 -16.32 -6.51
C ILE A 72 13.31 -15.28 -6.30
N ILE A 73 12.36 -15.15 -7.24
CA ILE A 73 11.19 -14.29 -7.08
C ILE A 73 10.41 -14.67 -5.82
N LEU A 74 10.14 -15.95 -5.61
CA LEU A 74 9.43 -16.42 -4.42
C LEU A 74 10.15 -16.03 -3.12
N LEU A 75 11.49 -16.21 -3.07
CA LEU A 75 12.30 -15.80 -1.92
C LEU A 75 12.24 -14.28 -1.67
N PHE A 76 12.32 -13.47 -2.73
CA PHE A 76 12.19 -12.02 -2.61
C PHE A 76 10.80 -11.60 -2.12
N GLN A 77 9.74 -12.21 -2.65
CA GLN A 77 8.36 -11.92 -2.25
C GLN A 77 8.11 -12.29 -0.77
N ILE A 78 8.56 -13.46 -0.33
CA ILE A 78 8.47 -13.90 1.07
C ILE A 78 9.25 -12.94 1.97
N SER A 79 10.49 -12.61 1.60
CA SER A 79 11.35 -11.69 2.37
C SER A 79 10.73 -10.30 2.49
N ALA A 80 10.17 -9.76 1.41
CA ALA A 80 9.50 -8.46 1.40
C ALA A 80 8.25 -8.48 2.31
N CYS A 81 7.45 -9.55 2.30
CA CYS A 81 6.31 -9.70 3.19
C CYS A 81 6.72 -9.74 4.67
N PHE A 82 7.71 -10.56 5.02
CA PHE A 82 8.20 -10.62 6.40
C PHE A 82 8.77 -9.28 6.87
N PHE A 83 9.55 -8.62 6.02
CA PHE A 83 10.11 -7.32 6.34
C PHE A 83 9.04 -6.25 6.52
N TYR A 84 8.01 -6.23 5.66
CA TYR A 84 6.86 -5.35 5.81
C TYR A 84 6.12 -5.57 7.13
N TYR A 85 5.76 -6.81 7.47
CA TYR A 85 5.06 -7.11 8.73
C TYR A 85 5.91 -6.80 9.96
N TYR A 86 7.21 -7.04 9.90
CA TYR A 86 8.15 -6.63 10.96
C TYR A 86 8.14 -5.11 11.15
N LEU A 87 8.22 -4.34 10.07
CA LEU A 87 8.16 -2.88 10.14
C LEU A 87 6.82 -2.38 10.67
N ILE A 88 5.71 -2.96 10.25
CA ILE A 88 4.36 -2.67 10.75
C ILE A 88 4.29 -2.92 12.26
N PHE A 89 4.76 -4.06 12.74
CA PHE A 89 4.78 -4.34 14.18
C PHE A 89 5.56 -3.28 14.95
N ASN A 90 6.78 -2.97 14.49
CA ASN A 90 7.63 -1.95 15.10
C ASN A 90 7.03 -0.55 15.07
N PHE A 91 6.28 -0.24 14.04
CA PHE A 91 5.60 1.03 13.89
C PHE A 91 4.47 1.21 14.93
N PHE A 92 3.63 0.18 15.10
CA PHE A 92 2.45 0.23 15.98
C PHE A 92 2.72 -0.08 17.46
N LYS A 93 3.75 -0.88 17.81
CA LYS A 93 3.99 -1.38 19.17
C LYS A 93 4.11 -0.29 20.26
N LYS A 94 4.44 0.95 19.87
CA LYS A 94 4.60 2.07 20.78
C LYS A 94 3.35 2.95 20.93
N ILE A 95 2.31 2.71 20.15
CA ILE A 95 1.10 3.51 20.13
C ILE A 95 0.13 3.03 21.21
N LYS A 96 -0.50 3.97 21.93
CA LYS A 96 -1.59 3.64 22.86
C LYS A 96 -2.85 3.35 22.05
N MET A 97 -3.34 2.12 22.12
CA MET A 97 -4.52 1.69 21.37
C MET A 97 -5.80 2.00 22.13
N ASN A 98 -6.80 2.41 21.36
CA ASN A 98 -8.19 2.45 21.76
C ASN A 98 -9.02 1.59 20.80
N PHE A 99 -10.31 1.42 21.10
CA PHE A 99 -11.18 0.54 20.34
C PHE A 99 -11.33 0.98 18.86
N ILE A 100 -11.47 2.28 18.60
CA ILE A 100 -11.64 2.81 17.24
C ILE A 100 -10.35 2.62 16.42
N PHE A 101 -9.18 2.77 17.04
CA PHE A 101 -7.89 2.49 16.38
C PHE A 101 -7.78 1.02 15.97
N ILE A 102 -8.30 0.10 16.80
CA ILE A 102 -8.33 -1.33 16.48
C ILE A 102 -9.19 -1.57 15.24
N PHE A 103 -10.38 -0.97 15.13
CA PHE A 103 -11.21 -1.04 13.91
C PHE A 103 -10.46 -0.55 12.67
N ALA A 104 -9.75 0.58 12.78
CA ALA A 104 -8.99 1.10 11.65
C ALA A 104 -7.81 0.19 11.25
N ILE A 105 -7.08 -0.39 12.22
CA ILE A 105 -5.93 -1.26 11.96
C ILE A 105 -6.36 -2.63 11.40
N PHE A 106 -7.50 -3.15 11.83
CA PHE A 106 -8.03 -4.42 11.36
C PHE A 106 -9.03 -4.27 10.20
N SER A 107 -9.20 -3.04 9.67
CA SER A 107 -10.03 -2.82 8.48
C SER A 107 -9.65 -3.78 7.34
N PRO A 108 -10.64 -4.35 6.63
CA PRO A 108 -10.37 -5.22 5.48
C PRO A 108 -9.61 -4.51 4.35
N LEU A 109 -9.54 -3.18 4.38
CA LEU A 109 -8.76 -2.39 3.44
C LEU A 109 -7.25 -2.34 3.75
N PHE A 110 -6.79 -2.90 4.87
CA PHE A 110 -5.39 -2.80 5.30
C PHE A 110 -4.64 -4.12 5.15
N LEU A 111 -4.18 -4.70 6.25
CA LEU A 111 -3.24 -5.84 6.25
C LEU A 111 -3.84 -7.15 5.74
N VAL A 112 -5.13 -7.35 5.90
CA VAL A 112 -5.79 -8.57 5.46
C VAL A 112 -6.04 -8.59 3.95
N TYR A 113 -6.17 -7.42 3.32
CA TYR A 113 -6.49 -7.32 1.90
C TYR A 113 -5.52 -8.08 0.97
N PRO A 114 -4.18 -7.92 1.07
CA PRO A 114 -3.27 -8.66 0.17
C PRO A 114 -3.34 -10.18 0.35
N VAL A 115 -3.74 -10.65 1.53
CA VAL A 115 -3.91 -12.08 1.81
C VAL A 115 -5.29 -12.58 1.36
N ALA A 116 -6.30 -11.71 1.42
CA ALA A 116 -7.66 -12.01 0.96
C ALA A 116 -7.76 -11.99 -0.58
N GLU A 117 -7.02 -11.10 -1.23
CA GLU A 117 -6.91 -10.96 -2.69
C GLU A 117 -5.51 -11.37 -3.13
N VAL A 118 -5.37 -12.67 -3.37
CA VAL A 118 -4.08 -13.31 -3.63
C VAL A 118 -3.35 -12.71 -4.84
N GLU A 119 -4.04 -12.13 -5.82
CA GLU A 119 -3.46 -11.44 -6.97
C GLU A 119 -2.65 -10.19 -6.59
N VAL A 120 -2.96 -9.58 -5.45
CA VAL A 120 -2.27 -8.38 -4.95
C VAL A 120 -1.12 -8.75 -4.02
N LEU A 121 -1.10 -9.99 -3.50
CA LEU A 121 -0.12 -10.42 -2.52
C LEU A 121 1.30 -10.34 -3.09
N ALA A 122 2.16 -9.61 -2.39
CA ALA A 122 3.56 -9.40 -2.72
C ALA A 122 3.80 -8.78 -4.12
N ARG A 123 2.89 -7.96 -4.63
CA ARG A 123 3.18 -7.09 -5.77
C ARG A 123 4.16 -5.98 -5.35
N LYS A 124 4.75 -5.32 -6.33
CA LYS A 124 5.82 -4.33 -6.11
C LYS A 124 5.42 -3.13 -5.24
N GLU A 125 4.12 -2.86 -5.03
CA GLU A 125 3.63 -1.84 -4.08
C GLU A 125 4.05 -2.11 -2.63
N ILE A 126 4.42 -3.32 -2.28
CA ILE A 126 4.95 -3.61 -0.94
C ILE A 126 6.16 -2.73 -0.62
N PHE A 127 6.98 -2.39 -1.62
CA PHE A 127 8.12 -1.48 -1.46
C PHE A 127 7.68 -0.04 -1.20
N LEU A 128 6.53 0.40 -1.72
CA LEU A 128 5.94 1.69 -1.37
C LEU A 128 5.62 1.77 0.13
N PHE A 129 5.00 0.72 0.68
CA PHE A 129 4.67 0.67 2.12
C PHE A 129 5.91 0.60 2.99
N ILE A 130 6.89 -0.24 2.62
CA ILE A 130 8.19 -0.33 3.30
C ILE A 130 8.88 1.04 3.29
N SER A 131 8.99 1.68 2.13
CA SER A 131 9.61 2.99 1.95
C SER A 131 8.93 4.06 2.79
N PHE A 132 7.59 4.06 2.84
CA PHE A 132 6.83 4.99 3.66
C PHE A 132 7.16 4.84 5.15
N ILE A 133 7.18 3.62 5.67
CA ILE A 133 7.47 3.36 7.09
C ILE A 133 8.92 3.73 7.42
N LEU A 134 9.87 3.43 6.54
CA LEU A 134 11.28 3.81 6.72
C LEU A 134 11.43 5.34 6.79
N ILE A 135 10.83 6.07 5.85
CA ILE A 135 10.84 7.55 5.85
C ILE A 135 10.15 8.10 7.10
N ALA A 136 8.99 7.55 7.49
CA ALA A 136 8.30 7.94 8.71
C ALA A 136 9.16 7.72 9.96
N ASN A 137 9.94 6.64 10.03
CA ASN A 137 10.86 6.38 11.13
C ASN A 137 12.04 7.37 11.14
N ILE A 138 12.64 7.67 9.98
CA ILE A 138 13.73 8.65 9.82
C ILE A 138 13.25 10.03 10.32
N PHE A 139 12.09 10.50 9.87
CA PHE A 139 11.54 11.79 10.29
C PHE A 139 10.92 11.79 11.70
N SER A 140 10.82 10.63 12.37
CA SER A 140 10.48 10.56 13.81
C SER A 140 11.65 10.93 14.72
N LEU A 141 12.88 11.00 14.23
CA LEU A 141 14.05 11.42 15.01
C LEU A 141 13.96 12.90 15.39
N LYS A 142 14.54 13.26 16.55
CA LYS A 142 14.36 14.62 17.13
C LYS A 142 14.92 15.74 16.25
N LYS A 143 16.10 15.56 15.66
CA LYS A 143 16.76 16.58 14.82
C LYS A 143 16.57 16.29 13.34
N ASN A 144 16.18 17.29 12.56
CA ASN A 144 16.21 17.24 11.11
C ASN A 144 17.59 17.67 10.62
N THR A 145 18.33 16.75 10.05
CA THR A 145 19.63 16.99 9.44
C THR A 145 19.56 16.80 7.93
N ASN A 146 20.54 17.30 7.19
CA ASN A 146 20.61 17.10 5.74
C ASN A 146 20.63 15.61 5.36
N ILE A 147 21.19 14.76 6.22
CA ILE A 147 21.25 13.32 6.01
C ILE A 147 19.85 12.67 5.95
N HIS A 148 18.84 13.20 6.67
CA HIS A 148 17.47 12.71 6.57
C HIS A 148 16.86 12.98 5.19
N TYR A 149 17.18 14.14 4.59
CA TYR A 149 16.74 14.48 3.24
C TYR A 149 17.48 13.67 2.19
N PHE A 150 18.73 13.32 2.43
CA PHE A 150 19.49 12.39 1.59
C PHE A 150 18.86 10.99 1.59
N TYR A 151 18.58 10.40 2.76
CA TYR A 151 17.86 9.12 2.85
C TYR A 151 16.47 9.18 2.22
N PHE A 152 15.76 10.26 2.44
CA PHE A 152 14.45 10.47 1.80
C PHE A 152 14.57 10.43 0.27
N SER A 153 15.51 11.17 -0.29
CA SER A 153 15.79 11.18 -1.72
C SER A 153 16.15 9.78 -2.25
N SER A 154 17.10 9.10 -1.59
CA SER A 154 17.53 7.77 -2.00
C SER A 154 16.42 6.74 -1.95
N ILE A 155 15.61 6.72 -0.89
CA ILE A 155 14.49 5.78 -0.75
C ILE A 155 13.41 6.03 -1.82
N LEU A 156 13.07 7.31 -2.11
CA LEU A 156 12.10 7.62 -3.15
C LEU A 156 12.62 7.25 -4.54
N THR A 157 13.90 7.55 -4.83
CA THR A 157 14.53 7.20 -6.10
C THR A 157 14.60 5.69 -6.30
N PHE A 158 14.91 4.94 -5.25
CA PHE A 158 14.86 3.49 -5.29
C PHE A 158 13.44 2.98 -5.54
N CYS A 159 12.45 3.56 -4.87
CA CYS A 159 11.06 3.11 -4.99
C CYS A 159 10.48 3.35 -6.39
N ILE A 160 10.80 4.48 -7.06
CA ILE A 160 10.30 4.75 -8.42
C ILE A 160 10.91 3.83 -9.47
N LEU A 161 12.16 3.37 -9.28
CA LEU A 161 12.80 2.35 -10.13
C LEU A 161 12.09 0.99 -10.03
N ILE A 162 11.48 0.70 -8.87
CA ILE A 162 10.73 -0.54 -8.63
C ILE A 162 9.30 -0.42 -9.13
N TRP A 163 8.65 0.73 -8.88
CA TRP A 163 7.24 0.93 -9.22
C TRP A 163 6.92 2.42 -9.44
N GLU A 164 6.66 2.79 -10.68
CA GLU A 164 6.39 4.17 -11.09
C GLU A 164 5.13 4.78 -10.48
N GLY A 165 4.19 3.95 -10.07
CA GLY A 165 2.94 4.42 -9.45
C GLY A 165 3.12 5.22 -8.15
N ILE A 166 4.32 5.18 -7.55
CA ILE A 166 4.64 6.02 -6.37
C ILE A 166 4.39 7.52 -6.62
N ILE A 167 4.49 7.99 -7.87
CA ILE A 167 4.30 9.41 -8.20
C ILE A 167 2.97 9.96 -7.68
N PHE A 168 1.91 9.15 -7.74
CA PHE A 168 0.57 9.55 -7.29
C PHE A 168 0.43 9.52 -5.77
N TYR A 169 1.39 8.95 -5.05
CA TYR A 169 1.41 8.87 -3.58
C TYR A 169 2.48 9.74 -2.93
N ILE A 170 3.29 10.49 -3.72
CA ILE A 170 4.27 11.45 -3.20
C ILE A 170 3.69 12.44 -2.19
N PRO A 171 2.45 12.95 -2.35
CA PRO A 171 1.87 13.85 -1.37
C PRO A 171 1.87 13.29 0.07
N TYR A 172 1.72 11.98 0.26
CA TYR A 172 1.82 11.37 1.60
C TYR A 172 3.22 11.48 2.20
N PHE A 173 4.25 11.34 1.39
CA PHE A 173 5.64 11.48 1.82
C PHE A 173 5.99 12.93 2.13
N ILE A 174 5.54 13.86 1.29
CA ILE A 174 5.70 15.30 1.54
C ILE A 174 4.94 15.71 2.81
N PHE A 175 3.76 15.14 3.05
CA PHE A 175 2.98 15.41 4.25
C PHE A 175 3.73 15.10 5.55
N ILE A 176 4.48 13.98 5.60
CA ILE A 176 5.35 13.64 6.75
C ILE A 176 6.35 14.77 7.01
N ILE A 177 7.00 15.27 5.96
CA ILE A 177 8.04 16.32 6.08
C ILE A 177 7.41 17.66 6.52
N LEU A 178 6.28 18.03 5.92
CA LEU A 178 5.57 19.27 6.24
C LEU A 178 5.10 19.31 7.70
N ILE A 179 4.51 18.22 8.17
CA ILE A 179 4.01 18.16 9.56
C ILE A 179 5.15 18.13 10.56
N LYS A 180 6.25 17.44 10.24
CA LYS A 180 7.48 17.44 11.04
C LYS A 180 8.04 18.85 11.20
N ASN A 181 8.00 19.67 10.16
CA ASN A 181 8.42 21.07 10.20
C ASN A 181 7.33 22.02 10.73
N LYS A 182 6.23 21.47 11.27
CA LYS A 182 5.08 22.24 11.80
C LYS A 182 4.55 23.29 10.79
N PHE A 183 4.59 22.97 9.50
CA PHE A 183 4.20 23.86 8.40
C PHE A 183 4.97 25.20 8.38
N ASN A 184 6.20 25.21 8.84
CA ASN A 184 7.08 26.37 8.75
C ASN A 184 7.79 26.37 7.39
N TYR A 185 7.36 27.23 6.46
CA TYR A 185 7.83 27.32 5.08
C TYR A 185 8.99 28.32 4.95
N ASN A 186 10.12 28.07 5.62
CA ASN A 186 11.29 28.90 5.38
C ASN A 186 12.04 28.49 4.10
N LYS A 187 12.76 29.46 3.47
CA LYS A 187 13.50 29.25 2.21
C LYS A 187 14.42 28.04 2.24
N LYS A 188 15.15 27.83 3.34
CA LYS A 188 16.08 26.68 3.51
C LYS A 188 15.34 25.34 3.49
N PHE A 189 14.18 25.27 4.09
CA PHE A 189 13.34 24.06 4.13
C PHE A 189 12.81 23.72 2.74
N ILE A 190 12.28 24.70 2.01
CA ILE A 190 11.76 24.51 0.65
C ILE A 190 12.86 24.04 -0.28
N ILE A 191 14.04 24.66 -0.23
CA ILE A 191 15.21 24.27 -1.04
C ILE A 191 15.61 22.80 -0.74
N ARG A 192 15.64 22.39 0.53
CA ARG A 192 15.94 20.99 0.89
C ARG A 192 14.96 19.98 0.30
N ILE A 193 13.66 20.29 0.31
CA ILE A 193 12.65 19.41 -0.30
C ILE A 193 12.88 19.35 -1.81
N ILE A 194 13.03 20.49 -2.48
CA ILE A 194 13.26 20.52 -3.93
C ILE A 194 14.50 19.72 -4.30
N LEU A 195 15.65 19.98 -3.65
CA LEU A 195 16.90 19.26 -3.90
C LEU A 195 16.75 17.74 -3.66
N SER A 196 16.00 17.34 -2.64
CA SER A 196 15.76 15.92 -2.36
C SER A 196 14.86 15.22 -3.36
N LEU A 197 14.07 15.95 -4.12
CA LEU A 197 13.20 15.40 -5.17
C LEU A 197 13.87 15.34 -6.55
N ILE A 198 15.01 16.03 -6.75
CA ILE A 198 15.70 16.07 -8.06
C ILE A 198 16.02 14.66 -8.58
N PRO A 199 16.69 13.75 -7.83
CA PRO A 199 17.01 12.42 -8.34
C PRO A 199 15.75 11.62 -8.72
N PHE A 200 14.69 11.73 -7.93
CA PHE A 200 13.39 11.14 -8.24
C PHE A 200 12.82 11.68 -9.55
N CYS A 201 12.83 13.01 -9.75
CA CYS A 201 12.33 13.64 -10.97
C CYS A 201 13.16 13.27 -12.20
N LEU A 202 14.47 13.13 -12.06
CA LEU A 202 15.35 12.68 -13.15
C LEU A 202 15.00 11.25 -13.58
N VAL A 203 14.87 10.32 -12.64
CA VAL A 203 14.46 8.94 -12.96
C VAL A 203 13.07 8.90 -13.58
N LEU A 204 12.12 9.70 -13.06
CA LEU A 204 10.78 9.82 -13.63
C LEU A 204 10.83 10.30 -15.09
N TYR A 205 11.67 11.31 -15.37
CA TYR A 205 11.88 11.82 -16.72
C TYR A 205 12.34 10.72 -17.68
N PHE A 206 13.32 9.89 -17.26
CA PHE A 206 13.77 8.74 -18.07
C PHE A 206 12.66 7.71 -18.27
N ILE A 207 11.90 7.37 -17.22
CA ILE A 207 10.79 6.39 -17.31
C ILE A 207 9.71 6.84 -18.28
N ILE A 208 9.41 8.14 -18.37
CA ILE A 208 8.38 8.67 -19.27
C ILE A 208 8.86 8.71 -20.72
N ASN A 209 10.12 9.07 -20.94
CA ASN A 209 10.65 9.30 -22.29
C ASN A 209 11.20 8.05 -22.97
N ILE A 210 11.67 7.05 -22.21
CA ILE A 210 12.18 5.80 -22.77
C ILE A 210 11.03 4.81 -22.89
N ARG A 211 10.71 4.43 -24.13
CA ARG A 211 9.72 3.40 -24.45
C ARG A 211 10.41 2.20 -25.08
N LEU A 212 10.08 1.02 -24.61
CA LEU A 212 10.53 -0.21 -25.23
C LEU A 212 9.82 -0.41 -26.58
N THR A 213 10.58 -0.85 -27.57
CA THR A 213 10.01 -1.38 -28.81
C THR A 213 9.50 -2.80 -28.61
N SER A 214 8.73 -3.33 -29.56
CA SER A 214 8.29 -4.73 -29.51
C SER A 214 9.50 -5.69 -29.52
N GLN A 215 10.58 -5.34 -30.20
CA GLN A 215 11.81 -6.13 -30.23
C GLN A 215 12.52 -6.16 -28.89
N ASP A 216 12.54 -5.04 -28.16
CA ASP A 216 13.12 -4.95 -26.81
C ASP A 216 12.36 -5.83 -25.82
N ILE A 217 11.01 -5.88 -25.93
CA ILE A 217 10.17 -6.75 -25.10
C ILE A 217 10.48 -8.23 -25.41
N VAL A 218 10.62 -8.60 -26.68
CA VAL A 218 11.01 -9.97 -27.06
C VAL A 218 12.37 -10.33 -26.48
N THR A 219 13.35 -9.43 -26.55
CA THR A 219 14.69 -9.64 -25.95
C THR A 219 14.60 -9.85 -24.43
N MET A 220 13.83 -9.02 -23.73
CA MET A 220 13.58 -9.16 -22.30
C MET A 220 12.89 -10.50 -21.99
N CYS A 221 11.85 -10.89 -22.74
CA CYS A 221 11.14 -12.15 -22.57
C CYS A 221 12.08 -13.35 -22.78
N ASN A 222 12.89 -13.32 -23.82
CA ASN A 222 13.84 -14.40 -24.14
C ASN A 222 14.90 -14.57 -23.04
N SER A 223 15.31 -13.48 -22.37
CA SER A 223 16.31 -13.56 -21.28
C SER A 223 15.84 -14.40 -20.10
N VAL A 224 14.53 -14.48 -19.86
CA VAL A 224 13.92 -15.22 -18.75
C VAL A 224 13.13 -16.45 -19.21
N ASN A 225 13.05 -16.71 -20.51
CA ASN A 225 12.24 -17.77 -21.15
C ASN A 225 10.74 -17.69 -20.81
N GLU A 226 10.23 -16.49 -20.52
CA GLU A 226 8.85 -16.25 -20.13
C GLU A 226 8.38 -14.91 -20.73
N CYS A 227 7.12 -14.87 -21.23
CA CYS A 227 6.53 -13.65 -21.78
C CYS A 227 5.01 -13.61 -21.56
N TYR A 228 4.57 -13.02 -20.46
CA TYR A 228 3.14 -12.92 -20.14
C TYR A 228 2.83 -11.77 -19.17
N GLY A 229 1.55 -11.47 -19.00
CA GLY A 229 1.03 -10.55 -17.99
C GLY A 229 1.66 -9.15 -18.08
N ALA A 230 2.26 -8.66 -17.01
CA ALA A 230 2.80 -7.30 -16.93
C ALA A 230 3.93 -7.01 -17.92
N MET A 231 4.66 -8.04 -18.41
CA MET A 231 5.74 -7.87 -19.39
C MET A 231 5.20 -7.42 -20.75
N THR A 232 4.09 -8.00 -21.21
CA THR A 232 3.46 -7.68 -22.50
C THR A 232 2.79 -6.30 -22.52
N TYR A 233 2.43 -5.78 -21.35
CA TYR A 233 1.78 -4.46 -21.18
C TYR A 233 2.76 -3.27 -21.10
N LEU A 234 4.08 -3.51 -21.16
CA LEU A 234 5.08 -2.45 -21.08
C LEU A 234 5.03 -1.48 -22.25
N ASN A 235 4.59 -1.95 -23.41
CA ASN A 235 4.47 -1.13 -24.63
C ASN A 235 3.14 -0.35 -24.72
N ASN A 236 2.18 -0.66 -23.84
CA ASN A 236 0.90 0.04 -23.88
C ASN A 236 1.08 1.51 -23.47
N ASP A 237 0.51 2.39 -24.28
CA ASP A 237 0.45 3.81 -23.99
C ASP A 237 -0.71 4.15 -23.02
N LEU A 238 -0.72 5.39 -22.56
CA LEU A 238 -1.75 5.87 -21.63
C LEU A 238 -3.14 5.83 -22.28
N HIS A 239 -3.24 6.13 -23.58
CA HIS A 239 -4.51 6.18 -24.30
C HIS A 239 -5.15 4.79 -24.42
N SER A 240 -4.35 3.76 -24.75
CA SER A 240 -4.84 2.37 -24.82
C SER A 240 -5.32 1.88 -23.45
N ASN A 241 -4.61 2.20 -22.38
CA ASN A 241 -5.02 1.85 -21.01
C ASN A 241 -6.35 2.51 -20.61
N ILE A 242 -6.52 3.80 -20.91
CA ILE A 242 -7.77 4.54 -20.68
C ILE A 242 -8.89 3.93 -21.53
N GLY A 243 -8.62 3.59 -22.80
CA GLY A 243 -9.57 2.94 -23.69
C GLY A 243 -10.05 1.59 -23.15
N GLU A 244 -9.14 0.79 -22.57
CA GLU A 244 -9.49 -0.48 -21.95
C GLU A 244 -10.39 -0.31 -20.72
N VAL A 245 -10.09 0.66 -19.84
CA VAL A 245 -10.92 0.95 -18.67
C VAL A 245 -12.30 1.46 -19.09
N THR A 246 -12.36 2.41 -20.04
CA THR A 246 -13.63 3.02 -20.47
C THR A 246 -14.52 2.04 -21.19
N SER A 247 -13.97 1.13 -22.00
CA SER A 247 -14.75 0.09 -22.70
C SER A 247 -15.45 -0.90 -21.77
N GLN A 248 -14.86 -1.14 -20.59
CA GLN A 248 -15.41 -2.06 -19.59
C GLN A 248 -16.18 -1.35 -18.47
N PHE A 249 -16.18 -0.02 -18.45
CA PHE A 249 -16.79 0.77 -17.39
C PHE A 249 -18.31 0.63 -17.36
N LYS A 250 -18.85 0.41 -16.15
CA LYS A 250 -20.30 0.49 -15.87
C LYS A 250 -20.50 1.34 -14.61
N ILE A 251 -21.53 2.17 -14.61
CA ILE A 251 -21.85 3.05 -13.48
C ILE A 251 -22.05 2.28 -12.15
N ILE A 252 -22.51 1.05 -12.22
CA ILE A 252 -22.68 0.19 -11.04
C ILE A 252 -21.33 -0.11 -10.36
N TYR A 253 -20.23 -0.19 -11.12
CA TYR A 253 -18.90 -0.38 -10.55
C TYR A 253 -18.46 0.85 -9.74
N LEU A 254 -18.70 2.06 -10.28
CA LEU A 254 -18.42 3.30 -9.57
C LEU A 254 -19.20 3.37 -8.25
N ILE A 255 -20.50 3.11 -8.28
CA ILE A 255 -21.35 3.12 -7.07
C ILE A 255 -20.82 2.12 -6.04
N ARG A 256 -20.50 0.90 -6.48
CA ARG A 256 -19.97 -0.16 -5.62
C ARG A 256 -18.64 0.25 -4.94
N TYR A 257 -17.68 0.75 -5.70
CA TYR A 257 -16.40 1.13 -5.15
C TYR A 257 -16.45 2.40 -4.31
N MET A 258 -17.37 3.32 -4.60
CA MET A 258 -17.69 4.44 -3.72
C MET A 258 -18.24 3.97 -2.36
N LEU A 259 -19.15 2.99 -2.35
CA LEU A 259 -19.65 2.39 -1.10
C LEU A 259 -18.53 1.69 -0.33
N ILE A 260 -17.68 0.89 -1.01
CA ILE A 260 -16.51 0.24 -0.40
C ILE A 260 -15.58 1.30 0.23
N PHE A 261 -15.31 2.39 -0.49
CA PHE A 261 -14.48 3.48 0.01
C PHE A 261 -15.10 4.11 1.26
N VAL A 262 -16.37 4.51 1.21
CA VAL A 262 -17.06 5.14 2.35
C VAL A 262 -17.09 4.21 3.56
N VAL A 263 -17.53 2.95 3.39
CA VAL A 263 -17.62 1.97 4.49
C VAL A 263 -16.22 1.66 5.03
N GLY A 264 -15.26 1.36 4.17
CA GLY A 264 -13.92 0.97 4.58
C GLY A 264 -13.13 2.08 5.28
N PHE A 265 -13.30 3.34 4.84
CA PHE A 265 -12.63 4.49 5.47
C PHE A 265 -13.37 5.01 6.72
N THR A 266 -14.54 4.50 7.06
CA THR A 266 -15.36 5.02 8.18
C THR A 266 -14.58 5.13 9.48
N ALA A 267 -13.86 4.07 9.89
CA ALA A 267 -13.06 4.09 11.11
C ALA A 267 -11.96 5.15 11.06
N LEU A 268 -11.28 5.29 9.91
CA LEU A 268 -10.22 6.29 9.69
C LEU A 268 -10.79 7.72 9.69
N ILE A 269 -11.92 7.94 9.04
CA ILE A 269 -12.60 9.25 9.02
C ILE A 269 -13.01 9.66 10.44
N ILE A 270 -13.55 8.71 11.23
CA ILE A 270 -13.90 8.98 12.63
C ILE A 270 -12.67 9.42 13.42
N ILE A 271 -11.56 8.68 13.34
CA ILE A 271 -10.37 9.04 14.12
C ILE A 271 -9.77 10.38 13.65
N ILE A 272 -9.82 10.72 12.39
CA ILE A 272 -9.37 12.02 11.87
C ILE A 272 -10.26 13.15 12.40
N ASN A 273 -11.58 12.99 12.35
CA ASN A 273 -12.54 14.01 12.80
C ASN A 273 -12.44 14.29 14.31
N TYR A 274 -12.10 13.29 15.13
CA TYR A 274 -11.89 13.45 16.57
C TYR A 274 -10.43 13.79 16.93
N SER A 275 -9.62 14.17 15.94
CA SER A 275 -8.20 14.53 16.13
C SER A 275 -7.95 16.00 15.86
N HIS A 276 -7.09 16.61 16.65
CA HIS A 276 -6.71 18.01 16.53
C HIS A 276 -5.21 18.14 16.30
N LEU A 277 -4.80 19.00 15.36
CA LEU A 277 -3.39 19.36 15.18
C LEU A 277 -2.90 20.17 16.39
N ILE A 278 -1.72 19.81 16.91
CA ILE A 278 -1.04 20.59 17.95
C ILE A 278 -0.34 21.78 17.29
N THR A 279 -1.05 22.88 17.15
CA THR A 279 -0.50 24.12 16.60
C THR A 279 -0.94 25.30 17.49
N LYS A 280 -0.26 26.43 17.34
CA LYS A 280 -0.54 27.64 18.12
C LYS A 280 -1.96 28.23 17.92
N ASN A 281 -2.66 27.87 16.84
CA ASN A 281 -3.99 28.40 16.50
C ASN A 281 -5.08 27.32 16.61
N LYS A 282 -6.13 27.59 17.40
CA LYS A 282 -7.21 26.65 17.77
C LYS A 282 -8.12 26.15 16.61
N ASN A 283 -8.12 26.73 15.43
CA ASN A 283 -9.10 26.43 14.35
C ASN A 283 -8.62 25.41 13.29
N GLN A 284 -7.88 24.36 13.68
CA GLN A 284 -7.17 23.54 12.69
C GLN A 284 -7.67 22.09 12.49
N ASN A 285 -8.87 21.74 13.00
CA ASN A 285 -9.41 20.38 12.79
C ASN A 285 -9.72 20.11 11.30
N LYS A 286 -10.37 21.09 10.66
CA LYS A 286 -10.67 21.02 9.22
C LYS A 286 -9.40 20.93 8.36
N LYS A 287 -8.28 21.49 8.85
CA LYS A 287 -7.01 21.46 8.12
C LYS A 287 -6.41 20.06 8.04
N LEU A 288 -6.55 19.23 9.08
CA LEU A 288 -6.06 17.86 9.07
C LEU A 288 -6.80 17.03 8.01
N LEU A 289 -8.13 17.03 8.02
CA LEU A 289 -8.94 16.33 7.01
C LEU A 289 -8.62 16.81 5.60
N PHE A 290 -8.52 18.14 5.41
CA PHE A 290 -8.16 18.74 4.12
C PHE A 290 -6.81 18.23 3.59
N LEU A 291 -5.79 18.11 4.46
CA LEU A 291 -4.48 17.58 4.07
C LEU A 291 -4.54 16.11 3.66
N PHE A 292 -5.37 15.29 4.33
CA PHE A 292 -5.59 13.90 3.91
C PHE A 292 -6.29 13.83 2.55
N VAL A 293 -7.29 14.66 2.31
CA VAL A 293 -7.97 14.74 1.02
C VAL A 293 -6.99 15.17 -0.07
N LEU A 294 -6.18 16.22 0.16
CA LEU A 294 -5.15 16.64 -0.80
C LEU A 294 -4.13 15.55 -1.12
N ALA A 295 -3.73 14.76 -0.11
CA ALA A 295 -2.80 13.66 -0.34
C ALA A 295 -3.42 12.52 -1.15
N LEU A 296 -4.75 12.38 -1.11
CA LEU A 296 -5.49 11.32 -1.79
C LEU A 296 -5.83 11.67 -3.24
N ILE A 297 -6.03 12.96 -3.57
CA ILE A 297 -6.47 13.41 -4.91
C ILE A 297 -5.62 12.83 -6.05
N PRO A 298 -4.26 12.87 -6.04
CA PRO A 298 -3.48 12.35 -7.16
C PRO A 298 -3.70 10.85 -7.40
N SER A 299 -3.98 10.06 -6.37
CA SER A 299 -4.24 8.62 -6.52
C SER A 299 -5.55 8.32 -7.25
N LEU A 300 -6.47 9.29 -7.34
CA LEU A 300 -7.73 9.13 -8.09
C LEU A 300 -7.49 8.93 -9.59
N PHE A 301 -6.35 9.38 -10.11
CA PHE A 301 -5.98 9.18 -11.50
C PHE A 301 -5.88 7.70 -11.88
N PHE A 302 -5.48 6.83 -10.94
CA PHE A 302 -5.43 5.38 -11.17
C PHE A 302 -6.76 4.75 -11.56
N TYR A 303 -7.88 5.28 -11.09
CA TYR A 303 -9.21 4.75 -11.41
C TYR A 303 -9.61 4.95 -12.87
N VAL A 304 -8.89 5.84 -13.57
CA VAL A 304 -9.11 6.12 -14.99
C VAL A 304 -8.17 5.29 -15.88
N ILE A 305 -6.97 4.96 -15.40
CA ILE A 305 -5.91 4.33 -16.21
C ILE A 305 -5.76 2.82 -15.96
N ALA A 306 -6.39 2.27 -14.92
CA ALA A 306 -6.26 0.86 -14.60
C ALA A 306 -7.51 0.31 -13.89
N GLN A 307 -7.79 -0.97 -14.16
CA GLN A 307 -8.99 -1.65 -13.64
C GLN A 307 -8.88 -2.11 -12.19
N ASP A 308 -7.72 -2.01 -11.58
CA ASP A 308 -7.39 -2.56 -10.25
C ASP A 308 -7.93 -1.68 -9.09
N TRP A 309 -9.18 -1.27 -9.13
CA TRP A 309 -9.78 -0.28 -8.22
C TRP A 309 -9.67 -0.65 -6.75
N GLY A 310 -9.85 -1.93 -6.40
CA GLY A 310 -9.70 -2.38 -5.02
C GLY A 310 -8.27 -2.22 -4.50
N ARG A 311 -7.27 -2.43 -5.36
CA ARG A 311 -5.86 -2.24 -5.03
C ARG A 311 -5.53 -0.76 -4.74
N TRP A 312 -6.08 0.17 -5.52
CA TRP A 312 -5.89 1.61 -5.30
C TRP A 312 -6.53 2.08 -3.99
N ILE A 313 -7.69 1.52 -3.63
CA ILE A 313 -8.32 1.77 -2.32
C ILE A 313 -7.42 1.26 -1.19
N ASN A 314 -6.87 0.04 -1.28
CA ASN A 314 -5.96 -0.51 -0.28
C ASN A 314 -4.73 0.36 -0.08
N ILE A 315 -4.06 0.79 -1.17
CA ILE A 315 -2.86 1.61 -1.08
C ILE A 315 -3.19 2.96 -0.42
N SER A 316 -4.25 3.62 -0.87
CA SER A 316 -4.71 4.91 -0.34
C SER A 316 -5.08 4.81 1.13
N TYR A 317 -5.78 3.74 1.53
CA TYR A 317 -6.12 3.47 2.92
C TYR A 317 -4.87 3.25 3.78
N THR A 318 -3.97 2.38 3.32
CA THR A 318 -2.73 2.04 4.02
C THR A 318 -1.87 3.27 4.29
N LEU A 319 -1.62 4.10 3.28
CA LEU A 319 -0.82 5.31 3.42
C LEU A 319 -1.51 6.35 4.31
N SER A 320 -2.83 6.51 4.19
CA SER A 320 -3.61 7.40 5.05
C SER A 320 -3.54 6.96 6.52
N LEU A 321 -3.72 5.67 6.77
CA LEU A 321 -3.65 5.09 8.11
C LEU A 321 -2.26 5.26 8.73
N LEU A 322 -1.21 4.92 7.99
CA LEU A 322 0.18 5.07 8.44
C LEU A 322 0.53 6.54 8.68
N THR A 323 0.08 7.46 7.83
CA THR A 323 0.26 8.90 8.01
C THR A 323 -0.41 9.40 9.28
N TYR A 324 -1.65 8.98 9.54
CA TYR A 324 -2.36 9.33 10.75
C TYR A 324 -1.60 8.86 12.00
N PHE A 325 -1.21 7.60 12.04
CA PHE A 325 -0.49 7.04 13.19
C PHE A 325 0.94 7.59 13.34
N TYR A 326 1.59 7.99 12.25
CA TYR A 326 2.83 8.76 12.32
C TYR A 326 2.62 10.09 13.05
N CYS A 327 1.57 10.82 12.73
CA CYS A 327 1.23 12.08 13.38
C CYS A 327 0.91 11.89 14.86
N LEU A 328 0.16 10.84 15.19
CA LEU A 328 -0.19 10.51 16.58
C LEU A 328 1.04 10.09 17.40
N LYS A 329 1.88 9.22 16.85
CA LYS A 329 3.11 8.70 17.50
C LYS A 329 4.10 9.80 17.84
N ASN A 330 4.19 10.84 17.00
CA ASN A 330 5.11 11.95 17.16
C ASN A 330 4.47 13.17 17.86
N ASN A 331 3.28 13.01 18.43
CA ASN A 331 2.54 14.07 19.12
C ASN A 331 2.30 15.31 18.25
N PHE A 332 2.03 15.14 16.95
CA PHE A 332 1.58 16.23 16.09
C PHE A 332 0.07 16.42 16.13
N ILE A 333 -0.65 15.38 16.55
CA ILE A 333 -2.09 15.37 16.74
C ILE A 333 -2.44 14.82 18.13
N ILE A 334 -3.57 15.30 18.67
CA ILE A 334 -4.20 14.75 19.87
C ILE A 334 -5.54 14.16 19.45
N PHE A 335 -5.77 12.90 19.80
CA PHE A 335 -7.05 12.25 19.62
C PHE A 335 -7.91 12.44 20.86
N GLN A 336 -9.15 12.89 20.66
CA GLN A 336 -10.16 13.00 21.72
C GLN A 336 -11.16 11.86 21.58
N ASN A 337 -11.27 11.04 22.62
CA ASN A 337 -12.24 9.94 22.59
C ASN A 337 -13.66 10.48 22.42
N PRO A 338 -14.41 10.04 21.39
CA PRO A 338 -15.80 10.42 21.25
C PRO A 338 -16.61 9.93 22.44
N LYS A 339 -17.43 10.81 23.00
CA LYS A 339 -18.41 10.42 24.02
C LYS A 339 -19.53 9.61 23.36
N ILE A 340 -19.49 8.29 23.49
CA ILE A 340 -20.52 7.40 22.98
C ILE A 340 -21.79 7.62 23.82
N LYS A 341 -22.78 8.33 23.25
CA LYS A 341 -24.07 8.60 23.91
C LYS A 341 -25.01 7.38 23.85
N ASN A 342 -24.91 6.57 22.80
CA ASN A 342 -25.77 5.41 22.59
C ASN A 342 -25.42 4.27 23.56
N LYS A 343 -26.40 3.87 24.39
CA LYS A 343 -26.26 2.81 25.40
C LYS A 343 -25.95 1.44 24.79
N SER A 344 -26.50 1.15 23.60
CA SER A 344 -26.24 -0.09 22.86
C SER A 344 -24.78 -0.22 22.42
N LEU A 345 -24.19 0.87 21.92
CA LEU A 345 -22.75 0.90 21.53
C LEU A 345 -21.77 0.89 22.71
N ARG A 346 -22.25 0.98 23.96
CA ARG A 346 -21.45 0.73 25.17
C ARG A 346 -21.37 -0.74 25.54
N ASN A 347 -22.28 -1.57 25.01
CA ASN A 347 -22.25 -2.99 25.26
C ASN A 347 -21.07 -3.65 24.57
N LYS A 348 -20.19 -4.30 25.35
CA LYS A 348 -18.98 -4.95 24.87
C LYS A 348 -19.28 -6.04 23.83
N ASN A 349 -20.35 -6.79 23.99
CA ASN A 349 -20.72 -7.87 23.05
C ASN A 349 -21.14 -7.30 21.70
N VAL A 350 -21.92 -6.22 21.69
CA VAL A 350 -22.32 -5.51 20.46
C VAL A 350 -21.07 -4.99 19.73
N LEU A 351 -20.12 -4.42 20.46
CA LEU A 351 -18.88 -3.94 19.87
C LEU A 351 -18.01 -5.06 19.28
N ILE A 352 -17.97 -6.23 19.89
CA ILE A 352 -17.26 -7.41 19.36
C ILE A 352 -17.94 -7.91 18.09
N ILE A 353 -19.26 -8.02 18.07
CA ILE A 353 -20.01 -8.44 16.86
C ILE A 353 -19.77 -7.45 15.72
N LEU A 354 -19.90 -6.15 15.97
CA LEU A 354 -19.61 -5.12 14.98
C LEU A 354 -18.17 -5.18 14.47
N PHE A 355 -17.20 -5.45 15.37
CA PHE A 355 -15.81 -5.63 14.98
C PHE A 355 -15.63 -6.82 14.03
N ILE A 356 -16.21 -7.97 14.36
CA ILE A 356 -16.11 -9.18 13.52
C ILE A 356 -16.72 -8.93 12.14
N ILE A 357 -17.93 -8.37 12.10
CA ILE A 357 -18.64 -8.08 10.84
C ILE A 357 -17.86 -7.07 10.00
N PHE A 358 -17.40 -5.97 10.61
CA PHE A 358 -16.68 -4.93 9.89
C PHE A 358 -15.28 -5.39 9.41
N CYS A 359 -14.50 -6.03 10.28
CA CYS A 359 -13.11 -6.34 9.97
C CYS A 359 -12.91 -7.63 9.18
N PHE A 360 -13.83 -8.60 9.28
CA PHE A 360 -13.67 -9.93 8.70
C PHE A 360 -14.87 -10.41 7.88
N GLY A 361 -15.97 -9.67 7.86
CA GLY A 361 -17.21 -10.07 7.14
C GLY A 361 -17.17 -9.81 5.64
N TRP A 362 -16.24 -9.00 5.14
CA TRP A 362 -16.16 -8.61 3.74
C TRP A 362 -14.73 -8.26 3.33
N ASN A 363 -14.47 -8.21 2.03
CA ASN A 363 -13.28 -7.58 1.44
C ASN A 363 -13.62 -7.06 0.05
N GLN A 364 -12.91 -6.04 -0.40
CA GLN A 364 -12.99 -5.61 -1.80
C GLN A 364 -12.26 -6.59 -2.71
N LYS A 365 -12.70 -6.65 -3.96
CA LYS A 365 -12.01 -7.33 -5.04
C LYS A 365 -11.01 -6.40 -5.72
N THR A 366 -10.03 -6.98 -6.40
CA THR A 366 -9.00 -6.22 -7.11
C THR A 366 -9.58 -5.51 -8.33
N LEU A 367 -10.22 -6.25 -9.24
CA LEU A 367 -10.72 -5.72 -10.50
C LEU A 367 -12.07 -5.00 -10.31
N MET A 368 -12.28 -3.92 -11.06
CA MET A 368 -13.50 -3.10 -10.98
C MET A 368 -14.77 -3.87 -11.33
N LYS A 369 -14.70 -4.88 -12.19
CA LYS A 369 -15.83 -5.71 -12.61
C LYS A 369 -16.23 -6.79 -11.60
N ASP A 370 -15.35 -7.11 -10.64
CA ASP A 370 -15.61 -8.14 -9.66
C ASP A 370 -16.54 -7.65 -8.54
N ASP A 371 -17.23 -8.58 -7.90
CA ASP A 371 -18.11 -8.28 -6.76
C ASP A 371 -17.36 -8.12 -5.45
N VAL A 372 -18.01 -7.51 -4.45
CA VAL A 372 -17.52 -7.54 -3.07
C VAL A 372 -17.43 -8.99 -2.63
N GLY A 373 -16.23 -9.40 -2.23
CA GLY A 373 -15.97 -10.77 -1.85
C GLY A 373 -16.02 -10.99 -0.34
N SER A 374 -16.26 -12.24 0.05
CA SER A 374 -15.94 -12.73 1.38
C SER A 374 -14.45 -13.09 1.47
N LEU A 375 -13.90 -13.13 2.68
CA LEU A 375 -12.53 -13.60 2.88
C LEU A 375 -12.33 -15.03 2.32
N PRO A 376 -11.15 -15.34 1.76
CA PRO A 376 -10.89 -16.65 1.15
C PRO A 376 -11.16 -17.85 2.08
N ILE A 377 -10.93 -17.68 3.39
CA ILE A 377 -11.24 -18.72 4.39
C ILE A 377 -12.72 -19.07 4.37
N TYR A 378 -13.61 -18.09 4.34
CA TYR A 378 -15.07 -18.33 4.29
C TYR A 378 -15.49 -18.96 2.96
N ARG A 379 -14.90 -18.54 1.85
CA ARG A 379 -15.17 -19.13 0.53
C ARG A 379 -14.76 -20.60 0.48
N LYS A 380 -13.60 -20.95 1.05
CA LYS A 380 -13.12 -22.32 1.10
C LYS A 380 -14.03 -23.21 1.93
N ILE A 381 -14.45 -22.73 3.12
CA ILE A 381 -15.43 -23.44 3.97
C ILE A 381 -16.74 -23.63 3.22
N TYR A 382 -17.26 -22.57 2.59
CA TYR A 382 -18.50 -22.64 1.81
C TYR A 382 -18.38 -23.62 0.64
N SER A 383 -17.28 -23.62 -0.10
CA SER A 383 -17.07 -24.54 -1.21
C SER A 383 -17.00 -26.00 -0.75
N VAL A 384 -16.35 -26.27 0.39
CA VAL A 384 -16.31 -27.61 0.99
C VAL A 384 -17.73 -28.06 1.36
N ILE A 385 -18.49 -27.23 2.07
CA ILE A 385 -19.88 -27.54 2.45
C ILE A 385 -20.73 -27.80 1.21
N LYS A 386 -20.63 -26.95 0.17
CA LYS A 386 -21.39 -27.08 -1.06
C LYS A 386 -21.05 -28.39 -1.84
N ASN A 387 -19.81 -28.85 -1.75
CA ASN A 387 -19.39 -30.09 -2.44
C ASN A 387 -19.68 -31.35 -1.62
N THR A 388 -20.07 -31.21 -0.34
CA THR A 388 -20.44 -32.31 0.56
C THR A 388 -21.96 -32.50 0.67
N ILE A 389 -22.76 -31.54 0.21
CA ILE A 389 -24.21 -31.59 0.03
C ILE A 389 -24.52 -31.90 -1.44
#